data_db5f61a928e617260326e807156a2368
#
_entry.id   db5f61a928e617260326e807156a2368
#
_cell.length_a   1.000
_cell.length_b   1.000
_cell.length_c   1.000
_cell.angle_alpha   90.00
_cell.angle_beta   90.00
_cell.angle_gamma   90.00
#
_symmetry.space_group_name_H-M   'P 1'
#
loop_
_entity.id
_entity.type
_entity.pdbx_description
1 polymer ?
#
loop_
_entity_poly.entity_id
_entity_poly.type
_entity_poly.pdbx_seq_one_letter_code
_entity_poly.pdbx_strand_id
1 'polypeptide(L)'
;MAVHLPSYADYMVASEELEPSLGWSYDGWLGDLAANPEMKSADIAVSMVDRYMEACLSNNPNDYLSLSVIDLSVVPTLLRQVETYSAYLTEALENGQLPTISRARQRMYPFGKFADSSTDMVDFMAFLDATRQFAPNMASQIESTYRTAIHYSLGTDMFDYLTGMSILVPGSNVSEFITSFDEQYDCGEKYPNYSQFTYGY
;
A
#
# COMPACT_ATOMS: atom_id res chain seq x y z
N MET A 1 -2.32 7.27 1.08
CA MET A 1 -3.79 7.46 1.23
C MET A 1 -4.28 6.98 2.60
N ALA A 2 -4.07 5.74 3.00
CA ALA A 2 -4.55 5.20 4.28
C ALA A 2 -4.28 6.08 5.51
N VAL A 3 -3.11 6.73 5.58
CA VAL A 3 -2.71 7.60 6.72
C VAL A 3 -3.57 8.86 6.91
N HIS A 4 -4.34 9.27 5.91
CA HIS A 4 -5.18 10.48 5.96
C HIS A 4 -6.66 10.19 6.22
N LEU A 5 -7.06 8.92 6.22
CA LEU A 5 -8.46 8.52 6.30
C LEU A 5 -8.98 8.12 7.70
N PRO A 6 -8.15 7.84 8.74
CA PRO A 6 -8.64 7.31 10.00
C PRO A 6 -9.70 8.16 10.73
N SER A 7 -9.75 9.48 10.45
CA SER A 7 -10.77 10.38 11.01
C SER A 7 -12.07 10.42 10.23
N TYR A 8 -12.15 9.73 9.08
CA TYR A 8 -13.26 9.84 8.14
C TYR A 8 -13.92 8.50 7.81
N ALA A 9 -13.23 7.38 8.04
CA ALA A 9 -13.72 6.04 7.74
C ALA A 9 -13.13 5.01 8.69
N ASP A 10 -13.82 3.88 8.86
CA ASP A 10 -13.35 2.74 9.65
C ASP A 10 -12.48 1.80 8.81
N TYR A 11 -12.85 1.61 7.54
CA TYR A 11 -12.16 0.73 6.61
C TYR A 11 -11.86 1.43 5.29
N MET A 12 -10.77 1.00 4.65
CA MET A 12 -10.43 1.37 3.28
C MET A 12 -10.32 0.09 2.45
N VAL A 13 -10.95 0.06 1.28
CA VAL A 13 -10.75 -0.99 0.28
C VAL A 13 -9.89 -0.41 -0.84
N ALA A 14 -8.77 -1.05 -1.15
CA ALA A 14 -7.83 -0.55 -2.15
C ALA A 14 -6.97 -1.66 -2.74
N SER A 15 -6.52 -1.45 -3.97
CA SER A 15 -5.52 -2.28 -4.65
C SER A 15 -4.11 -1.74 -4.44
N GLU A 16 -3.12 -2.63 -4.45
CA GLU A 16 -1.69 -2.26 -4.50
C GLU A 16 -1.22 -2.09 -5.96
N GLU A 17 -1.82 -2.81 -6.90
CA GLU A 17 -1.51 -2.74 -8.33
C GLU A 17 -2.61 -1.96 -9.08
N LEU A 18 -2.37 -1.63 -10.33
CA LEU A 18 -3.36 -0.99 -11.19
C LEU A 18 -4.54 -1.94 -11.44
N GLU A 19 -5.73 -1.43 -11.21
CA GLU A 19 -6.96 -2.16 -11.41
C GLU A 19 -7.32 -2.25 -12.90
N PRO A 20 -7.87 -3.39 -13.38
CA PRO A 20 -8.45 -3.49 -14.71
C PRO A 20 -9.58 -2.46 -14.94
N SER A 21 -9.76 -2.05 -16.19
CA SER A 21 -10.76 -1.05 -16.57
C SER A 21 -12.22 -1.50 -16.40
N LEU A 22 -12.46 -2.76 -16.04
CA LEU A 22 -13.81 -3.27 -15.77
C LEU A 22 -14.50 -2.50 -14.62
N GLY A 23 -13.70 -2.00 -13.68
CA GLY A 23 -14.22 -1.35 -12.47
C GLY A 23 -14.78 -2.34 -11.45
N TRP A 24 -15.42 -1.79 -10.43
CA TRP A 24 -15.92 -2.57 -9.30
C TRP A 24 -17.31 -3.14 -9.56
N SER A 25 -17.60 -4.35 -9.05
CA SER A 25 -18.89 -5.04 -9.18
C SER A 25 -19.92 -4.43 -8.20
N TYR A 26 -20.43 -3.24 -8.51
CA TYR A 26 -21.40 -2.55 -7.65
C TYR A 26 -22.70 -3.30 -7.47
N ASP A 27 -23.19 -3.98 -8.50
CA ASP A 27 -24.39 -4.82 -8.46
C ASP A 27 -24.19 -6.02 -7.52
N GLY A 28 -23.00 -6.61 -7.47
CA GLY A 28 -22.67 -7.73 -6.62
C GLY A 28 -22.76 -7.38 -5.12
N TRP A 29 -21.88 -6.49 -4.65
CA TRP A 29 -21.83 -6.19 -3.21
C TRP A 29 -23.03 -5.37 -2.71
N LEU A 30 -23.65 -4.51 -3.54
CA LEU A 30 -24.92 -3.86 -3.20
C LEU A 30 -26.08 -4.86 -3.13
N GLY A 31 -26.04 -5.92 -3.96
CA GLY A 31 -26.97 -7.05 -3.88
C GLY A 31 -26.83 -7.78 -2.55
N ASP A 32 -25.60 -8.06 -2.10
CA ASP A 32 -25.34 -8.69 -0.80
C ASP A 32 -25.87 -7.82 0.35
N LEU A 33 -25.59 -6.51 0.30
CA LEU A 33 -26.10 -5.55 1.30
C LEU A 33 -27.63 -5.45 1.27
N ALA A 34 -28.26 -5.46 0.10
CA ALA A 34 -29.71 -5.44 -0.01
C ALA A 34 -30.37 -6.72 0.54
N ALA A 35 -29.70 -7.87 0.39
CA ALA A 35 -30.14 -9.14 0.95
C ALA A 35 -29.93 -9.22 2.47
N ASN A 36 -28.94 -8.51 3.01
CA ASN A 36 -28.65 -8.43 4.45
C ASN A 36 -28.32 -6.99 4.87
N PRO A 37 -29.33 -6.12 5.09
CA PRO A 37 -29.13 -4.72 5.44
C PRO A 37 -28.42 -4.48 6.80
N GLU A 38 -28.31 -5.51 7.62
CA GLU A 38 -27.61 -5.46 8.92
C GLU A 38 -26.11 -5.82 8.82
N MET A 39 -25.57 -5.94 7.61
CA MET A 39 -24.13 -6.19 7.43
C MET A 39 -23.30 -5.10 8.10
N LYS A 40 -22.26 -5.53 8.82
CA LYS A 40 -21.28 -4.59 9.39
C LYS A 40 -20.39 -4.02 8.29
N SER A 41 -19.82 -2.84 8.51
CA SER A 41 -18.92 -2.18 7.54
C SER A 41 -17.74 -3.06 7.13
N ALA A 42 -17.17 -3.84 8.05
CA ALA A 42 -16.14 -4.82 7.71
C ALA A 42 -16.61 -5.90 6.71
N ASP A 43 -17.80 -6.45 6.94
CA ASP A 43 -18.37 -7.50 6.08
C ASP A 43 -18.73 -6.94 4.69
N ILE A 44 -19.19 -5.69 4.63
CA ILE A 44 -19.43 -4.99 3.37
C ILE A 44 -18.11 -4.81 2.60
N ALA A 45 -17.05 -4.38 3.30
CA ALA A 45 -15.73 -4.20 2.69
C ALA A 45 -15.16 -5.53 2.16
N VAL A 46 -15.33 -6.64 2.88
CA VAL A 46 -14.97 -8.00 2.42
C VAL A 46 -15.79 -8.39 1.19
N SER A 47 -17.12 -8.18 1.21
CA SER A 47 -17.96 -8.45 0.04
C SER A 47 -17.52 -7.65 -1.20
N MET A 48 -17.08 -6.38 -1.04
CA MET A 48 -16.53 -5.60 -2.14
C MET A 48 -15.33 -6.30 -2.79
N VAL A 49 -14.40 -6.81 -1.97
CA VAL A 49 -13.21 -7.53 -2.46
C VAL A 49 -13.63 -8.81 -3.17
N ASP A 50 -14.47 -9.64 -2.55
CA ASP A 50 -14.89 -10.92 -3.12
C ASP A 50 -15.60 -10.74 -4.46
N ARG A 51 -16.55 -9.79 -4.54
CA ARG A 51 -17.32 -9.52 -5.75
C ARG A 51 -16.47 -8.89 -6.86
N TYR A 52 -15.49 -8.07 -6.51
CA TYR A 52 -14.52 -7.56 -7.46
C TYR A 52 -13.68 -8.69 -8.08
N MET A 53 -13.10 -9.56 -7.24
CA MET A 53 -12.30 -10.69 -7.71
C MET A 53 -13.12 -11.64 -8.58
N GLU A 54 -14.34 -11.97 -8.16
CA GLU A 54 -15.27 -12.82 -8.92
C GLU A 54 -15.59 -12.22 -10.31
N ALA A 55 -15.93 -10.94 -10.37
CA ALA A 55 -16.29 -10.28 -11.62
C ALA A 55 -15.10 -10.17 -12.58
N CYS A 56 -13.93 -9.76 -12.10
CA CYS A 56 -12.73 -9.63 -12.93
C CYS A 56 -12.28 -10.99 -13.47
N LEU A 57 -12.19 -12.03 -12.62
CA LEU A 57 -11.77 -13.37 -13.03
C LEU A 57 -12.77 -14.06 -13.93
N SER A 58 -14.07 -13.77 -13.79
CA SER A 58 -15.10 -14.25 -14.71
C SER A 58 -14.97 -13.61 -16.10
N ASN A 59 -14.53 -12.35 -16.17
CA ASN A 59 -14.28 -11.65 -17.43
C ASN A 59 -12.94 -12.07 -18.06
N ASN A 60 -11.88 -12.16 -17.27
CA ASN A 60 -10.57 -12.62 -17.70
C ASN A 60 -9.87 -13.41 -16.58
N PRO A 61 -9.83 -14.77 -16.67
CA PRO A 61 -9.21 -15.61 -15.65
C PRO A 61 -7.70 -15.41 -15.46
N ASN A 62 -7.04 -14.67 -16.37
CA ASN A 62 -5.61 -14.39 -16.30
C ASN A 62 -5.31 -12.96 -15.84
N ASP A 63 -6.29 -12.22 -15.34
CA ASP A 63 -6.06 -10.89 -14.82
C ASP A 63 -5.14 -10.92 -13.58
N TYR A 64 -4.31 -9.91 -13.50
CA TYR A 64 -3.46 -9.65 -12.34
C TYR A 64 -4.18 -8.71 -11.39
N LEU A 65 -4.66 -9.26 -10.28
CA LEU A 65 -5.52 -8.55 -9.34
C LEU A 65 -4.94 -8.58 -7.94
N SER A 66 -5.09 -7.48 -7.23
CA SER A 66 -4.96 -7.42 -5.77
C SER A 66 -6.04 -6.49 -5.23
N LEU A 67 -6.65 -6.82 -4.11
CA LEU A 67 -7.54 -5.91 -3.40
C LEU A 67 -7.53 -6.27 -1.92
N SER A 68 -7.49 -5.27 -1.05
CA SER A 68 -7.42 -5.46 0.39
C SER A 68 -8.38 -4.55 1.15
N VAL A 69 -8.80 -5.03 2.33
CA VAL A 69 -9.54 -4.26 3.33
C VAL A 69 -8.58 -3.88 4.44
N ILE A 70 -8.43 -2.59 4.68
CA ILE A 70 -7.53 -2.02 5.67
C ILE A 70 -8.37 -1.47 6.83
N ASP A 71 -8.11 -1.93 8.04
CA ASP A 71 -8.65 -1.35 9.27
C ASP A 71 -7.92 -0.05 9.58
N LEU A 72 -8.59 1.06 9.34
CA LEU A 72 -8.02 2.39 9.49
C LEU A 72 -7.77 2.78 10.97
N SER A 73 -8.40 2.12 11.93
CA SER A 73 -8.18 2.38 13.36
C SER A 73 -6.76 2.02 13.82
N VAL A 74 -6.11 1.08 13.12
CA VAL A 74 -4.75 0.60 13.41
C VAL A 74 -3.67 1.47 12.74
N VAL A 75 -4.00 2.12 11.63
CA VAL A 75 -3.06 2.87 10.79
C VAL A 75 -2.29 3.97 11.55
N PRO A 76 -2.88 4.76 12.47
CA PRO A 76 -2.11 5.76 13.23
C PRO A 76 -0.99 5.17 14.08
N THR A 77 -1.17 3.94 14.59
CA THR A 77 -0.12 3.24 15.34
C THR A 77 0.97 2.73 14.40
N LEU A 78 0.57 2.14 13.27
CA LEU A 78 1.50 1.71 12.23
C LEU A 78 2.36 2.87 11.74
N LEU A 79 1.74 4.04 11.47
CA LEU A 79 2.45 5.23 11.00
C LEU A 79 3.56 5.65 11.97
N ARG A 80 3.26 5.79 13.28
CA ARG A 80 4.25 6.16 14.30
C ARG A 80 5.43 5.16 14.37
N GLN A 81 5.13 3.88 14.18
CA GLN A 81 6.18 2.85 14.13
C GLN A 81 7.05 2.99 12.89
N VAL A 82 6.45 3.28 11.73
CA VAL A 82 7.18 3.50 10.46
C VAL A 82 8.02 4.77 10.55
N GLU A 83 7.52 5.85 11.13
CA GLU A 83 8.28 7.07 11.40
C GLU A 83 9.51 6.80 12.28
N THR A 84 9.34 6.02 13.35
CA THR A 84 10.47 5.60 14.19
C THR A 84 11.44 4.72 13.42
N TYR A 85 10.94 3.80 12.59
CA TYR A 85 11.78 2.92 11.77
C TYR A 85 12.57 3.68 10.73
N SER A 86 12.02 4.74 10.16
CA SER A 86 12.72 5.59 9.18
C SER A 86 13.99 6.22 9.75
N ALA A 87 14.00 6.55 11.05
CA ALA A 87 15.19 7.07 11.71
C ALA A 87 16.36 6.05 11.71
N TYR A 88 16.07 4.75 11.91
CA TYR A 88 17.09 3.69 11.79
C TYR A 88 17.62 3.55 10.37
N LEU A 89 16.74 3.71 9.36
CA LEU A 89 17.17 3.68 7.96
C LEU A 89 18.03 4.91 7.61
N THR A 90 17.68 6.08 8.13
CA THR A 90 18.49 7.29 7.96
C THR A 90 19.87 7.10 8.57
N GLU A 91 19.96 6.60 9.81
CA GLU A 91 21.25 6.27 10.44
C GLU A 91 22.06 5.24 9.60
N ALA A 92 21.40 4.24 9.06
CA ALA A 92 22.06 3.27 8.17
C ALA A 92 22.61 3.94 6.90
N LEU A 93 21.86 4.88 6.30
CA LEU A 93 22.34 5.66 5.14
C LEU A 93 23.56 6.51 5.48
N GLU A 94 23.53 7.21 6.60
CA GLU A 94 24.66 8.03 7.10
C GLU A 94 25.90 7.16 7.38
N ASN A 95 25.72 5.92 7.79
CA ASN A 95 26.77 4.91 7.99
C ASN A 95 27.18 4.18 6.68
N GLY A 96 26.83 4.71 5.50
CA GLY A 96 27.30 4.20 4.22
C GLY A 96 26.58 2.97 3.71
N GLN A 97 25.40 2.62 4.26
CA GLN A 97 24.63 1.44 3.83
C GLN A 97 23.75 1.67 2.58
N LEU A 98 23.88 2.83 1.91
CA LEU A 98 23.16 3.11 0.66
C LEU A 98 23.27 1.98 -0.38
N PRO A 99 24.45 1.35 -0.63
CA PRO A 99 24.53 0.26 -1.60
C PRO A 99 23.72 -0.98 -1.20
N THR A 100 23.54 -1.22 0.09
CA THR A 100 22.75 -2.34 0.61
C THR A 100 21.26 -2.07 0.44
N ILE A 101 20.79 -0.87 0.79
CA ILE A 101 19.40 -0.44 0.65
C ILE A 101 19.02 -0.37 -0.84
N SER A 102 19.87 0.20 -1.69
CA SER A 102 19.65 0.29 -3.13
C SER A 102 19.52 -1.10 -3.79
N ARG A 103 20.39 -2.05 -3.44
CA ARG A 103 20.28 -3.44 -3.93
C ARG A 103 19.00 -4.13 -3.45
N ALA A 104 18.57 -3.85 -2.22
CA ALA A 104 17.30 -4.36 -1.71
C ALA A 104 16.14 -3.80 -2.55
N ARG A 105 16.11 -2.49 -2.78
CA ARG A 105 15.08 -1.82 -3.61
C ARG A 105 15.00 -2.37 -5.04
N GLN A 106 16.14 -2.62 -5.68
CA GLN A 106 16.21 -3.18 -7.04
C GLN A 106 15.60 -4.58 -7.17
N ARG A 107 15.44 -5.32 -6.08
CA ARG A 107 14.82 -6.65 -6.06
C ARG A 107 13.32 -6.62 -5.81
N MET A 108 12.79 -5.48 -5.38
CA MET A 108 11.36 -5.32 -5.14
C MET A 108 10.64 -5.13 -6.47
N TYR A 109 9.45 -5.68 -6.58
CA TYR A 109 8.59 -5.48 -7.74
C TYR A 109 7.96 -4.08 -7.67
N PRO A 110 8.20 -3.20 -8.64
CA PRO A 110 7.51 -1.91 -8.70
C PRO A 110 6.13 -2.09 -9.35
N PHE A 111 5.10 -1.57 -8.72
CA PHE A 111 3.74 -1.60 -9.27
C PHE A 111 3.62 -0.76 -10.56
N GLY A 112 2.61 -1.07 -11.37
CA GLY A 112 2.37 -0.42 -12.65
C GLY A 112 3.28 -0.91 -13.79
N LYS A 113 4.18 -1.86 -13.56
CA LYS A 113 5.16 -2.32 -14.55
C LYS A 113 4.53 -2.87 -15.83
N PHE A 114 3.37 -3.51 -15.74
CA PHE A 114 2.68 -4.08 -16.91
C PHE A 114 1.97 -3.00 -17.76
N ALA A 115 1.77 -1.81 -17.23
CA ALA A 115 1.13 -0.69 -17.93
C ALA A 115 2.15 0.29 -18.54
N ASP A 116 3.42 -0.10 -18.69
CA ASP A 116 4.54 0.76 -19.13
C ASP A 116 4.70 2.04 -18.27
N SER A 117 4.12 2.05 -17.08
CA SER A 117 4.11 3.17 -16.15
C SER A 117 4.56 2.71 -14.77
N SER A 118 5.79 2.18 -14.67
CA SER A 118 6.35 1.81 -13.37
C SER A 118 6.22 2.96 -12.39
N THR A 119 5.48 2.73 -11.31
CA THR A 119 5.46 3.62 -10.16
C THR A 119 6.61 3.22 -9.23
N ASP A 120 7.10 4.14 -8.40
CA ASP A 120 8.05 3.77 -7.35
C ASP A 120 7.36 3.15 -6.10
N MET A 121 6.11 2.71 -6.27
CA MET A 121 5.36 1.98 -5.25
C MET A 121 5.79 0.52 -5.22
N VAL A 122 5.95 -0.02 -4.02
CA VAL A 122 6.29 -1.43 -3.77
C VAL A 122 5.44 -1.96 -2.61
N ASP A 123 5.33 -3.29 -2.50
CA ASP A 123 4.68 -3.89 -1.34
C ASP A 123 5.39 -3.50 -0.02
N PHE A 124 4.60 -3.12 0.97
CA PHE A 124 5.12 -2.62 2.25
C PHE A 124 5.94 -3.69 3.00
N MET A 125 5.48 -4.93 3.04
CA MET A 125 6.20 -6.00 3.73
C MET A 125 7.46 -6.41 2.99
N ALA A 126 7.46 -6.38 1.65
CA ALA A 126 8.68 -6.60 0.87
C ALA A 126 9.76 -5.54 1.20
N PHE A 127 9.35 -4.26 1.36
CA PHE A 127 10.25 -3.21 1.81
C PHE A 127 10.75 -3.45 3.25
N LEU A 128 9.84 -3.77 4.18
CA LEU A 128 10.18 -4.01 5.58
C LEU A 128 11.15 -5.19 5.74
N ASP A 129 10.90 -6.29 5.03
CA ASP A 129 11.76 -7.48 5.08
C ASP A 129 13.15 -7.23 4.48
N ALA A 130 13.22 -6.50 3.38
CA ALA A 130 14.48 -6.15 2.73
C ALA A 130 15.37 -5.23 3.59
N THR A 131 14.76 -4.45 4.46
CA THR A 131 15.46 -3.50 5.35
C THR A 131 15.51 -3.94 6.82
N ARG A 132 14.88 -5.06 7.17
CA ARG A 132 14.73 -5.60 8.53
C ARG A 132 16.05 -5.65 9.33
N GLN A 133 17.15 -5.93 8.66
CA GLN A 133 18.48 -6.04 9.29
C GLN A 133 18.94 -4.80 10.03
N PHE A 134 18.43 -3.61 9.68
CA PHE A 134 18.82 -2.35 10.29
C PHE A 134 18.14 -2.10 11.65
N ALA A 135 16.94 -2.64 11.87
CA ALA A 135 16.23 -2.56 13.14
C ALA A 135 15.28 -3.77 13.32
N PRO A 136 15.79 -4.99 13.56
CA PRO A 136 15.01 -6.22 13.50
C PRO A 136 13.85 -6.27 14.51
N ASN A 137 14.05 -5.73 15.72
CA ASN A 137 13.00 -5.69 16.74
C ASN A 137 11.86 -4.75 16.35
N MET A 138 12.19 -3.56 15.81
CA MET A 138 11.19 -2.60 15.34
C MET A 138 10.45 -3.16 14.12
N ALA A 139 11.16 -3.78 13.19
CA ALA A 139 10.54 -4.42 12.02
C ALA A 139 9.54 -5.50 12.44
N SER A 140 9.83 -6.30 13.47
CA SER A 140 8.89 -7.30 13.98
C SER A 140 7.66 -6.69 14.64
N GLN A 141 7.81 -5.55 15.32
CA GLN A 141 6.67 -4.82 15.88
C GLN A 141 5.78 -4.23 14.77
N ILE A 142 6.40 -3.64 13.75
CA ILE A 142 5.69 -3.11 12.57
C ILE A 142 4.92 -4.23 11.88
N GLU A 143 5.57 -5.37 11.62
CA GLU A 143 4.91 -6.52 11.00
C GLU A 143 3.68 -6.96 11.77
N SER A 144 3.78 -7.07 13.10
CA SER A 144 2.63 -7.46 13.94
C SER A 144 1.47 -6.46 13.82
N THR A 145 1.78 -5.15 13.88
CA THR A 145 0.76 -4.09 13.72
C THR A 145 0.18 -4.08 12.31
N TYR A 146 1.03 -4.23 11.29
CA TYR A 146 0.62 -4.30 9.90
C TYR A 146 -0.38 -5.43 9.64
N ARG A 147 -0.06 -6.65 10.13
CA ARG A 147 -0.96 -7.81 10.00
C ARG A 147 -2.31 -7.61 10.70
N THR A 148 -2.35 -6.76 11.73
CA THR A 148 -3.61 -6.36 12.38
C THR A 148 -4.37 -5.34 11.54
N ALA A 149 -3.66 -4.45 10.83
CA ALA A 149 -4.27 -3.45 9.97
C ALA A 149 -4.87 -4.06 8.69
N ILE A 150 -4.30 -5.15 8.16
CA ILE A 150 -4.87 -5.87 7.02
C ILE A 150 -5.98 -6.78 7.53
N HIS A 151 -7.23 -6.31 7.39
CA HIS A 151 -8.41 -7.08 7.81
C HIS A 151 -8.69 -8.24 6.86
N TYR A 152 -8.53 -8.03 5.56
CA TYR A 152 -8.72 -9.02 4.50
C TYR A 152 -7.90 -8.64 3.28
N SER A 153 -7.38 -9.61 2.53
CA SER A 153 -6.65 -9.36 1.28
C SER A 153 -6.76 -10.55 0.35
N LEU A 154 -6.98 -10.29 -0.92
CA LEU A 154 -6.92 -11.26 -2.00
C LEU A 154 -6.00 -10.77 -3.12
N GLY A 155 -5.25 -11.70 -3.71
CA GLY A 155 -4.48 -11.51 -4.92
C GLY A 155 -4.59 -12.73 -5.83
N THR A 156 -4.37 -12.58 -7.12
CA THR A 156 -4.23 -13.71 -8.05
C THR A 156 -2.84 -14.33 -7.93
N ASP A 157 -2.64 -15.55 -8.45
CA ASP A 157 -1.42 -16.35 -8.29
C ASP A 157 -0.10 -15.60 -8.50
N MET A 158 -0.07 -14.62 -9.42
CA MET A 158 1.11 -13.77 -9.62
C MET A 158 1.34 -12.74 -8.50
N PHE A 159 0.30 -12.48 -7.70
CA PHE A 159 0.29 -11.50 -6.61
C PHE A 159 -0.05 -12.11 -5.25
N ASP A 160 0.14 -13.41 -5.09
CA ASP A 160 -0.02 -14.11 -3.82
C ASP A 160 0.96 -13.62 -2.73
N TYR A 161 2.05 -12.97 -3.15
CA TYR A 161 3.04 -12.36 -2.28
C TYR A 161 2.67 -10.95 -1.81
N LEU A 162 1.65 -10.31 -2.40
CA LEU A 162 1.22 -8.97 -2.00
C LEU A 162 0.52 -9.04 -0.65
N THR A 163 0.78 -8.04 0.17
CA THR A 163 0.38 -8.09 1.58
C THR A 163 -0.73 -7.11 1.94
N GLY A 164 -1.14 -6.23 1.02
CA GLY A 164 -2.35 -5.42 1.12
C GLY A 164 -2.13 -3.91 1.19
N MET A 165 -0.91 -3.41 1.42
CA MET A 165 -0.58 -1.99 1.32
C MET A 165 0.76 -1.78 0.63
N SER A 166 0.80 -0.76 -0.21
CA SER A 166 2.03 -0.30 -0.85
C SER A 166 2.67 0.88 -0.12
N ILE A 167 3.97 1.03 -0.34
CA ILE A 167 4.77 2.19 0.10
C ILE A 167 5.58 2.74 -1.07
N LEU A 168 5.74 4.07 -1.09
CA LEU A 168 6.58 4.73 -2.08
C LEU A 168 8.05 4.62 -1.68
N VAL A 169 8.85 3.97 -2.51
CA VAL A 169 10.31 3.84 -2.32
C VAL A 169 10.99 4.11 -3.66
N PRO A 170 11.48 5.34 -3.91
CA PRO A 170 12.11 5.70 -5.17
C PRO A 170 13.23 4.75 -5.57
N GLY A 171 13.19 4.26 -6.82
CA GLY A 171 14.14 3.25 -7.34
C GLY A 171 15.41 3.85 -7.92
N SER A 172 15.38 5.11 -8.33
CA SER A 172 16.46 5.82 -8.97
C SER A 172 16.52 7.28 -8.49
N ASN A 173 16.96 8.22 -9.25
CA ASN A 173 17.21 9.61 -8.87
C ASN A 173 16.11 10.26 -8.01
N VAL A 174 16.28 10.21 -6.68
CA VAL A 174 15.31 10.74 -5.71
C VAL A 174 15.04 12.23 -5.91
N SER A 175 16.08 13.01 -6.25
CA SER A 175 15.93 14.46 -6.49
C SER A 175 15.06 14.74 -7.71
N GLU A 176 15.24 13.99 -8.80
CA GLU A 176 14.40 14.12 -10.00
C GLU A 176 12.97 13.68 -9.73
N PHE A 177 12.79 12.59 -8.99
CA PHE A 177 11.47 12.15 -8.54
C PHE A 177 10.76 13.23 -7.73
N ILE A 178 11.42 13.80 -6.72
CA ILE A 178 10.84 14.85 -5.86
C ILE A 178 10.46 16.07 -6.72
N THR A 179 11.34 16.54 -7.60
CA THR A 179 11.08 17.70 -8.45
C THR A 179 9.90 17.44 -9.39
N SER A 180 9.87 16.30 -10.07
CA SER A 180 8.78 15.97 -11.00
C SER A 180 7.45 15.75 -10.29
N PHE A 181 7.45 15.21 -9.08
CA PHE A 181 6.26 15.04 -8.27
C PHE A 181 5.69 16.38 -7.81
N ASP A 182 6.53 17.31 -7.35
CA ASP A 182 6.13 18.67 -6.99
C ASP A 182 5.56 19.44 -8.17
N GLU A 183 6.23 19.40 -9.32
CA GLU A 183 5.78 20.07 -10.54
C GLU A 183 4.43 19.51 -11.03
N GLN A 184 4.23 18.20 -10.94
CA GLN A 184 3.02 17.56 -11.43
C GLN A 184 1.81 17.76 -10.50
N TYR A 185 2.02 17.75 -9.19
CA TYR A 185 0.92 17.70 -8.23
C TYR A 185 0.75 18.98 -7.40
N ASP A 186 1.67 19.95 -7.50
CA ASP A 186 1.63 21.20 -6.72
C ASP A 186 1.33 20.94 -5.23
N CYS A 187 2.01 19.94 -4.69
CA CYS A 187 1.67 19.35 -3.39
C CYS A 187 1.97 20.30 -2.23
N GLY A 188 2.93 21.23 -2.41
CA GLY A 188 3.36 22.15 -1.36
C GLY A 188 2.29 23.17 -0.95
N GLU A 189 1.52 23.70 -1.91
CA GLU A 189 0.48 24.69 -1.64
C GLU A 189 -0.89 24.07 -1.32
N LYS A 190 -1.31 23.04 -2.06
CA LYS A 190 -2.62 22.42 -1.88
C LYS A 190 -2.69 21.43 -0.71
N TYR A 191 -1.58 20.77 -0.39
CA TYR A 191 -1.54 19.71 0.61
C TYR A 191 -0.30 19.88 1.51
N PRO A 192 -0.26 20.91 2.38
CA PRO A 192 0.91 21.19 3.22
C PRO A 192 1.32 20.03 4.13
N ASN A 193 0.39 19.13 4.48
CA ASN A 193 0.69 17.92 5.22
C ASN A 193 1.31 16.82 4.35
N TYR A 194 1.12 16.88 3.04
CA TYR A 194 1.68 15.90 2.12
C TYR A 194 3.19 16.10 1.96
N SER A 195 3.66 17.35 1.97
CA SER A 195 5.08 17.67 1.97
C SER A 195 5.81 17.13 3.21
N GLN A 196 5.16 17.09 4.37
CA GLN A 196 5.75 16.49 5.58
C GLN A 196 5.95 14.98 5.47
N PHE A 197 5.11 14.27 4.69
CA PHE A 197 5.26 12.83 4.46
C PHE A 197 6.25 12.49 3.34
N THR A 198 6.37 13.36 2.34
CA THR A 198 7.28 13.15 1.19
C THR A 198 8.70 13.68 1.45
N TYR A 199 8.85 14.70 2.29
CA TYR A 199 10.11 15.40 2.54
C TYR A 199 10.60 15.29 3.99
N GLY A 200 10.03 14.40 4.77
CA GLY A 200 10.46 14.12 6.14
C GLY A 200 11.81 13.38 6.20
N TYR A 201 12.77 13.81 5.36
CA TYR A 201 14.16 13.36 5.36
C TYR A 201 15.07 14.53 5.66
#